data_e8ebe73be959ca125bf2b58478b56d8d
#
_entry.id   e8ebe73be959ca125bf2b58478b56d8d
#
_cell.length_a   1.000
_cell.length_b   1.000
_cell.length_c   1.000
_cell.angle_alpha   90.00
_cell.angle_beta   90.00
_cell.angle_gamma   90.00
#
_symmetry.space_group_name_H-M   'P 1'
#
loop_
_entity.id
_entity.type
_entity.pdbx_description
1 polymer ?
#
loop_
_entity_poly.entity_id
_entity_poly.type
_entity_poly.pdbx_seq_one_letter_code
_entity_poly.pdbx_strand_id
1 'polypeptide(L)'
;MTDNFDAIKDFLTPKEIIVEEIDTNHSKIILEPLERGFGHTLGNALRRIILSSTPGSAVVEAKIDGVLHEYSSIDGIKEDVINILLNLKGMSVRMFDQEEVELSVEKSGSGDLVAGEF
;
A
#
# COMPACT_ATOMS: atom_id res chain seq x y z
N MET A 1 -36.65 35.51 5.39
CA MET A 1 -35.51 34.68 5.85
C MET A 1 -35.59 33.29 5.19
N THR A 2 -35.50 33.23 3.86
CA THR A 2 -35.69 32.00 3.08
C THR A 2 -34.71 31.85 1.90
N ASP A 3 -33.63 32.65 1.86
CA ASP A 3 -32.79 32.76 0.67
C ASP A 3 -31.46 31.93 0.72
N ASN A 4 -31.20 31.20 1.81
CA ASN A 4 -29.95 30.43 1.94
C ASN A 4 -30.01 28.98 1.44
N PHE A 5 -31.18 28.51 0.98
CA PHE A 5 -31.30 27.13 0.49
C PHE A 5 -31.07 26.97 -1.03
N ASP A 6 -31.14 28.09 -1.77
CA ASP A 6 -30.96 28.07 -3.22
C ASP A 6 -29.48 28.03 -3.66
N ALA A 7 -28.56 28.46 -2.82
CA ALA A 7 -27.13 28.43 -3.13
C ALA A 7 -26.56 27.00 -3.30
N ILE A 8 -27.24 25.98 -2.75
CA ILE A 8 -26.82 24.58 -2.89
C ILE A 8 -27.25 24.00 -4.24
N LYS A 9 -28.31 24.55 -4.87
CA LYS A 9 -28.80 24.07 -6.17
C LYS A 9 -27.89 24.42 -7.34
N ASP A 10 -27.11 25.49 -7.20
CA ASP A 10 -26.16 25.94 -8.21
C ASP A 10 -24.75 25.34 -8.05
N PHE A 11 -24.55 24.49 -7.03
CA PHE A 11 -23.27 23.84 -6.81
C PHE A 11 -22.98 22.83 -7.92
N LEU A 12 -21.84 23.02 -8.58
CA LEU A 12 -21.41 22.12 -9.65
C LEU A 12 -21.06 20.74 -9.09
N THR A 13 -21.93 19.79 -9.34
CA THR A 13 -21.72 18.39 -8.98
C THR A 13 -21.44 17.55 -10.22
N PRO A 14 -20.46 16.63 -10.13
CA PRO A 14 -20.19 15.72 -11.25
C PRO A 14 -21.41 14.83 -11.49
N LYS A 15 -21.76 14.67 -12.77
CA LYS A 15 -22.87 13.83 -13.22
C LYS A 15 -22.43 12.42 -13.56
N GLU A 16 -21.18 12.27 -13.97
CA GLU A 16 -20.61 11.01 -14.40
C GLU A 16 -19.20 10.84 -13.85
N ILE A 17 -18.82 9.60 -13.62
CA ILE A 17 -17.44 9.21 -13.32
C ILE A 17 -16.93 8.45 -14.53
N ILE A 18 -15.92 8.99 -15.18
CA ILE A 18 -15.27 8.33 -16.32
C ILE A 18 -14.06 7.58 -15.79
N VAL A 19 -13.99 6.29 -16.07
CA VAL A 19 -12.87 5.43 -15.70
C VAL A 19 -12.19 4.96 -16.98
N GLU A 20 -10.94 5.37 -17.18
CA GLU A 20 -10.07 4.91 -18.25
C GLU A 20 -9.09 3.89 -17.67
N GLU A 21 -9.27 2.62 -18.00
CA GLU A 21 -8.32 1.56 -17.65
C GLU A 21 -7.10 1.67 -18.55
N ILE A 22 -5.92 1.90 -17.96
CA ILE A 22 -4.66 2.02 -18.69
C ILE A 22 -3.95 0.67 -18.71
N ASP A 23 -3.91 -0.01 -17.56
CA ASP A 23 -3.42 -1.39 -17.41
C ASP A 23 -4.06 -2.07 -16.20
N THR A 24 -3.66 -3.30 -15.90
CA THR A 24 -4.25 -4.15 -14.85
C THR A 24 -4.27 -3.49 -13.46
N ASN A 25 -3.31 -2.61 -13.17
CA ASN A 25 -3.14 -1.98 -11.87
C ASN A 25 -3.16 -0.45 -11.94
N HIS A 26 -3.54 0.10 -13.10
CA HIS A 26 -3.50 1.53 -13.34
C HIS A 26 -4.75 1.99 -14.08
N SER A 27 -5.52 2.83 -13.42
CA SER A 27 -6.71 3.47 -13.98
C SER A 27 -6.66 4.98 -13.77
N LYS A 28 -7.15 5.72 -14.73
CA LYS A 28 -7.35 7.16 -14.63
C LYS A 28 -8.84 7.43 -14.41
N ILE A 29 -9.15 8.14 -13.35
CA ILE A 29 -10.51 8.51 -12.98
C ILE A 29 -10.70 9.99 -13.21
N ILE A 30 -11.72 10.34 -14.00
CA ILE A 30 -12.07 11.74 -14.31
C ILE A 30 -13.42 12.02 -13.66
N LEU A 31 -13.43 13.07 -12.85
CA LEU A 31 -14.58 13.54 -12.11
C LEU A 31 -14.81 15.02 -12.40
N GLU A 32 -15.81 15.31 -13.23
CA GLU A 32 -16.12 16.68 -13.65
C GLU A 32 -17.62 16.87 -13.98
N PRO A 33 -18.16 18.10 -13.89
CA PRO A 33 -17.50 19.30 -13.39
C PRO A 33 -17.42 19.36 -11.86
N LEU A 34 -16.46 20.10 -11.34
CA LEU A 34 -16.32 20.38 -9.90
C LEU A 34 -16.21 21.89 -9.67
N GLU A 35 -16.74 22.36 -8.56
CA GLU A 35 -16.53 23.72 -8.09
C GLU A 35 -15.03 24.04 -7.93
N ARG A 36 -14.68 25.31 -8.15
CA ARG A 36 -13.31 25.78 -8.06
C ARG A 36 -12.73 25.51 -6.66
N GLY A 37 -11.60 24.83 -6.63
CA GLY A 37 -10.92 24.45 -5.39
C GLY A 37 -11.42 23.13 -4.77
N PHE A 38 -12.61 22.64 -5.14
CA PHE A 38 -13.18 21.44 -4.55
C PHE A 38 -12.39 20.18 -4.94
N GLY A 39 -11.78 20.17 -6.13
CA GLY A 39 -10.90 19.08 -6.56
C GLY A 39 -9.71 18.86 -5.63
N HIS A 40 -9.09 19.93 -5.12
CA HIS A 40 -8.00 19.82 -4.14
C HIS A 40 -8.49 19.23 -2.80
N THR A 41 -9.64 19.67 -2.33
CA THR A 41 -10.25 19.18 -1.08
C THR A 41 -10.59 17.71 -1.19
N LEU A 42 -11.27 17.32 -2.26
CA LEU A 42 -11.66 15.93 -2.52
C LEU A 42 -10.44 15.04 -2.72
N GLY A 43 -9.48 15.47 -3.53
CA GLY A 43 -8.25 14.73 -3.79
C GLY A 43 -7.43 14.48 -2.52
N ASN A 44 -7.30 15.50 -1.66
CA ASN A 44 -6.60 15.35 -0.38
C ASN A 44 -7.35 14.42 0.60
N ALA A 45 -8.67 14.52 0.66
CA ALA A 45 -9.50 13.63 1.47
C ALA A 45 -9.37 12.17 1.00
N LEU A 46 -9.51 11.93 -0.29
CA LEU A 46 -9.37 10.58 -0.88
C LEU A 46 -7.97 10.01 -0.65
N ARG A 47 -6.93 10.81 -0.86
CA ARG A 47 -5.55 10.38 -0.59
C ARG A 47 -5.38 9.92 0.86
N ARG A 48 -5.89 10.68 1.82
CA ARG A 48 -5.80 10.33 3.25
C ARG A 48 -6.57 9.05 3.57
N ILE A 49 -7.76 8.88 3.03
CA ILE A 49 -8.58 7.69 3.27
C ILE A 49 -7.90 6.45 2.67
N ILE A 50 -7.41 6.54 1.43
CA ILE A 50 -6.73 5.43 0.77
C ILE A 50 -5.48 4.99 1.56
N LEU A 51 -4.67 5.95 2.00
CA LEU A 51 -3.45 5.65 2.76
C LEU A 51 -3.71 5.09 4.17
N SER A 52 -4.81 5.48 4.81
CA SER A 52 -5.08 5.12 6.21
C SER A 52 -6.02 3.94 6.40
N SER A 53 -6.86 3.64 5.40
CA SER A 53 -8.00 2.75 5.60
C SER A 53 -8.10 1.61 4.59
N THR A 54 -7.24 1.57 3.57
CA THR A 54 -7.19 0.44 2.65
C THR A 54 -6.50 -0.73 3.33
N PRO A 55 -7.20 -1.86 3.50
CA PRO A 55 -6.60 -3.05 4.10
C PRO A 55 -5.54 -3.65 3.17
N GLY A 56 -4.51 -4.21 3.77
CA GLY A 56 -3.42 -4.87 3.04
C GLY A 56 -2.65 -5.80 3.96
N SER A 57 -1.80 -6.63 3.37
CA SER A 57 -0.94 -7.55 4.08
C SER A 57 0.52 -7.19 3.83
N ALA A 58 1.33 -7.22 4.87
CA ALA A 58 2.76 -6.95 4.79
C ALA A 58 3.51 -7.72 5.88
N VAL A 59 4.80 -7.91 5.68
CA VAL A 59 5.67 -8.43 6.73
C VAL A 59 5.81 -7.37 7.82
N VAL A 60 5.44 -7.73 9.05
CA VAL A 60 5.46 -6.83 10.22
C VAL A 60 6.58 -7.19 11.20
N GLU A 61 6.98 -8.47 11.22
CA GLU A 61 8.03 -8.98 12.10
C GLU A 61 8.87 -10.00 11.33
N ALA A 62 10.16 -10.04 11.61
CA ALA A 62 11.07 -11.05 11.10
C ALA A 62 12.03 -11.51 12.21
N LYS A 63 12.22 -12.82 12.32
CA LYS A 63 13.18 -13.45 13.21
C LYS A 63 14.20 -14.20 12.37
N ILE A 64 15.46 -13.92 12.61
CA ILE A 64 16.58 -14.59 11.91
C ILE A 64 17.43 -15.26 12.98
N ASP A 65 17.65 -16.54 12.84
CA ASP A 65 18.44 -17.30 13.80
C ASP A 65 19.89 -16.79 13.86
N GLY A 66 20.40 -16.63 15.08
CA GLY A 66 21.74 -16.11 15.33
C GLY A 66 21.89 -14.59 15.22
N VAL A 67 20.82 -13.86 14.91
CA VAL A 67 20.81 -12.39 14.82
C VAL A 67 20.18 -11.79 16.05
N LEU A 68 20.89 -10.87 16.72
CA LEU A 68 20.42 -10.19 17.91
C LEU A 68 19.85 -8.80 17.63
N HIS A 69 20.29 -8.15 16.54
CA HIS A 69 19.86 -6.82 16.16
C HIS A 69 20.11 -6.55 14.66
N GLU A 70 19.43 -5.59 14.13
CA GLU A 70 19.42 -5.24 12.70
C GLU A 70 20.75 -4.77 12.12
N TYR A 71 21.68 -4.33 12.96
CA TYR A 71 23.01 -3.87 12.55
C TYR A 71 24.06 -4.99 12.49
N SER A 72 23.61 -6.23 12.50
CA SER A 72 24.48 -7.41 12.40
C SER A 72 24.75 -7.76 10.93
N SER A 73 25.83 -8.49 10.72
CA SER A 73 26.09 -9.27 9.51
C SER A 73 26.03 -10.75 9.85
N ILE A 74 25.71 -11.57 8.87
CA ILE A 74 25.63 -13.03 9.02
C ILE A 74 26.72 -13.66 8.18
N ASP A 75 27.53 -14.50 8.78
CA ASP A 75 28.60 -15.18 8.08
C ASP A 75 28.05 -16.04 6.93
N GLY A 76 28.61 -15.85 5.73
CA GLY A 76 28.16 -16.57 4.54
C GLY A 76 26.99 -15.94 3.80
N ILE A 77 26.39 -14.87 4.31
CA ILE A 77 25.35 -14.09 3.63
C ILE A 77 25.96 -12.78 3.13
N LYS A 78 25.66 -12.42 1.87
CA LYS A 78 26.20 -11.25 1.22
C LYS A 78 25.57 -9.96 1.73
N GLU A 79 24.29 -10.00 2.04
CA GLU A 79 23.52 -8.86 2.54
C GLU A 79 23.67 -8.71 4.05
N ASP A 80 23.74 -7.46 4.51
CA ASP A 80 23.55 -7.14 5.93
C ASP A 80 22.10 -7.34 6.35
N VAL A 81 21.89 -7.56 7.65
CA VAL A 81 20.54 -7.77 8.21
C VAL A 81 19.57 -6.64 7.85
N ILE A 82 20.04 -5.38 7.87
CA ILE A 82 19.21 -4.23 7.43
C ILE A 82 18.71 -4.42 5.99
N ASN A 83 19.57 -4.86 5.08
CA ASN A 83 19.19 -5.08 3.68
C ASN A 83 18.18 -6.22 3.55
N ILE A 84 18.36 -7.28 4.32
CA ILE A 84 17.40 -8.39 4.40
C ILE A 84 16.03 -7.88 4.87
N LEU A 85 15.99 -7.10 5.96
CA LEU A 85 14.73 -6.53 6.47
C LEU A 85 14.07 -5.57 5.49
N LEU A 86 14.84 -4.77 4.75
CA LEU A 86 14.32 -3.91 3.69
C LEU A 86 13.74 -4.71 2.52
N ASN A 87 14.38 -5.81 2.14
CA ASN A 87 13.88 -6.72 1.12
C ASN A 87 12.56 -7.39 1.57
N LEU A 88 12.50 -7.88 2.81
CA LEU A 88 11.27 -8.43 3.39
C LEU A 88 10.15 -7.41 3.46
N LYS A 89 10.44 -6.16 3.82
CA LYS A 89 9.45 -5.06 3.80
C LYS A 89 8.91 -4.77 2.40
N GLY A 90 9.72 -4.98 1.37
CA GLY A 90 9.32 -4.81 -0.03
C GLY A 90 8.53 -5.97 -0.61
N MET A 91 8.39 -7.08 0.12
CA MET A 91 7.64 -8.25 -0.34
C MET A 91 6.16 -7.95 -0.49
N SER A 92 5.59 -8.35 -1.63
CA SER A 92 4.14 -8.30 -1.86
C SER A 92 3.50 -9.58 -1.36
N VAL A 93 2.65 -9.46 -0.35
CA VAL A 93 1.99 -10.59 0.30
C VAL A 93 0.48 -10.47 0.14
N ARG A 94 -0.20 -11.60 -0.07
CA ARG A 94 -1.65 -11.69 -0.03
C ARG A 94 -2.05 -12.73 0.99
N MET A 95 -2.91 -12.35 1.92
CA MET A 95 -3.48 -13.25 2.94
C MET A 95 -4.93 -13.55 2.61
N PHE A 96 -5.39 -14.76 2.96
CA PHE A 96 -6.77 -15.22 2.76
C PHE A 96 -7.32 -15.67 4.10
N ASP A 97 -8.40 -15.02 4.54
CA ASP A 97 -9.20 -15.40 5.73
C ASP A 97 -8.41 -15.53 7.05
N GLN A 98 -7.26 -14.88 7.17
CA GLN A 98 -6.43 -14.87 8.37
C GLN A 98 -5.94 -13.45 8.67
N GLU A 99 -5.81 -13.10 9.94
CA GLU A 99 -5.32 -11.81 10.38
C GLU A 99 -3.80 -11.81 10.54
N GLU A 100 -3.22 -12.95 10.90
CA GLU A 100 -1.79 -13.12 11.13
C GLU A 100 -1.35 -14.53 10.73
N VAL A 101 -0.22 -14.64 10.08
CA VAL A 101 0.39 -15.91 9.63
C VAL A 101 1.89 -15.85 9.89
N GLU A 102 2.42 -16.90 10.48
CA GLU A 102 3.87 -17.11 10.58
C GLU A 102 4.34 -17.97 9.42
N LEU A 103 5.30 -17.47 8.66
CA LEU A 103 5.98 -18.19 7.61
C LEU A 103 7.40 -18.47 8.05
N SER A 104 7.92 -19.64 7.71
CA SER A 104 9.30 -20.02 7.99
C SER A 104 9.98 -20.57 6.77
N VAL A 105 11.24 -20.24 6.60
CA VAL A 105 12.07 -20.78 5.52
C VAL A 105 13.41 -21.17 6.08
N GLU A 106 13.92 -22.30 5.64
CA GLU A 106 15.28 -22.76 5.92
C GLU A 106 15.97 -23.07 4.59
N LYS A 107 17.12 -22.44 4.36
CA LYS A 107 17.90 -22.64 3.14
C LYS A 107 19.34 -22.99 3.48
N SER A 108 19.84 -24.05 2.86
CA SER A 108 21.21 -24.50 2.96
C SER A 108 21.91 -24.43 1.61
N GLY A 109 23.18 -24.08 1.59
CA GLY A 109 23.98 -23.96 0.37
C GLY A 109 23.99 -22.57 -0.24
N SER A 110 24.63 -22.47 -1.40
CA SER A 110 24.76 -21.19 -2.14
C SER A 110 23.54 -20.94 -3.02
N GLY A 111 23.07 -19.72 -3.11
CA GLY A 111 21.98 -19.30 -3.98
C GLY A 111 21.13 -18.20 -3.34
N ASP A 112 20.32 -17.56 -4.17
CA ASP A 112 19.42 -16.50 -3.72
C ASP A 112 18.20 -17.12 -3.03
N LEU A 113 17.76 -16.52 -1.93
CA LEU A 113 16.47 -16.80 -1.31
C LEU A 113 15.41 -15.91 -1.95
N VAL A 114 14.38 -16.50 -2.52
CA VAL A 114 13.32 -15.76 -3.19
C VAL A 114 12.01 -15.84 -2.42
N ALA A 115 11.17 -14.81 -2.57
CA ALA A 115 9.90 -14.69 -1.84
C ALA A 115 8.94 -15.87 -2.01
N GLY A 116 9.06 -16.63 -3.10
CA GLY A 116 8.24 -17.83 -3.33
C GLY A 116 8.69 -19.07 -2.59
N GLU A 117 9.76 -19.00 -1.80
CA GLU A 117 10.26 -20.12 -0.97
C GLU A 117 9.69 -20.08 0.47
N PHE A 118 8.97 -19.01 0.83
CA PHE A 118 8.29 -18.87 2.12
C PHE A 118 6.94 -19.57 2.19
#